data_780bcd65b72b74948c9c0b59c57dd34f
#
_entry.id   780bcd65b72b74948c9c0b59c57dd34f
#
_cell.length_a   1.000
_cell.length_b   1.000
_cell.length_c   1.000
_cell.angle_alpha   90.00
_cell.angle_beta   90.00
_cell.angle_gamma   90.00
#
_symmetry.space_group_name_H-M   'P 1'
#
loop_
_entity.id
_entity.type
_entity.pdbx_description
1 polymer ?
#
loop_
_entity_poly.entity_id
_entity_poly.type
_entity_poly.pdbx_seq_one_letter_code
_entity_poly.pdbx_strand_id
1 'polypeptide(L)'
;LSIVAKAKNGKSGLALDIRTPKEIEEGHVVRLLDFDDGAEVTWQTCWDSDPNIYVYCPNHYNTDGTENYSLTMQNALNFVRETEEMIADKKTNVRAFVIDGMDKWNDCVTNKLRYERVKGDRKKMQDPIPPTAYGARNIDHNELFISALKLDCDKVFVTHLKPTFGDHM
;
A
#
# COMPACT_ATOMS: atom_id res chain seq x y z
N LEU A 1 4.93 13.23 -1.34
CA LEU A 1 3.80 13.72 -0.52
C LEU A 1 3.39 12.65 0.49
N SER A 2 3.09 13.05 1.72
CA SER A 2 2.49 12.16 2.71
C SER A 2 1.14 12.74 3.15
N ILE A 3 0.11 11.89 3.19
CA ILE A 3 -1.24 12.24 3.61
C ILE A 3 -1.55 11.43 4.88
N VAL A 4 -1.76 12.14 5.99
CA VAL A 4 -2.02 11.53 7.30
C VAL A 4 -3.32 12.09 7.86
N ALA A 5 -4.32 11.24 8.10
CA ALA A 5 -5.57 11.64 8.73
C ALA A 5 -6.30 10.43 9.35
N LYS A 6 -7.38 10.70 10.11
CA LYS A 6 -8.28 9.63 10.59
C LYS A 6 -8.92 8.87 9.43
N ALA A 7 -9.38 7.66 9.67
CA ALA A 7 -10.15 6.89 8.69
C ALA A 7 -11.37 7.67 8.16
N LYS A 8 -11.81 7.39 6.94
CA LYS A 8 -12.98 8.00 6.27
C LYS A 8 -12.93 9.52 6.06
N ASN A 9 -11.74 10.12 6.00
CA ASN A 9 -11.54 11.56 5.75
C ASN A 9 -11.14 11.89 4.31
N GLY A 10 -11.49 11.05 3.33
CA GLY A 10 -11.27 11.33 1.90
C GLY A 10 -9.80 11.27 1.43
N LYS A 11 -8.91 10.62 2.19
CA LYS A 11 -7.47 10.55 1.86
C LYS A 11 -7.19 9.90 0.52
N SER A 12 -7.81 8.75 0.25
CA SER A 12 -7.66 8.02 -1.01
C SER A 12 -8.16 8.88 -2.18
N GLY A 13 -9.27 9.59 -2.00
CA GLY A 13 -9.78 10.55 -2.97
C GLY A 13 -8.75 11.64 -3.27
N LEU A 14 -8.20 12.29 -2.26
CA LEU A 14 -7.18 13.32 -2.44
C LEU A 14 -5.91 12.77 -3.11
N ALA A 15 -5.54 11.53 -2.81
CA ALA A 15 -4.37 10.89 -3.42
C ALA A 15 -4.58 10.55 -4.91
N LEU A 16 -5.83 10.29 -5.33
CA LEU A 16 -6.19 10.04 -6.72
C LEU A 16 -6.34 11.33 -7.54
N ASP A 17 -6.63 12.46 -6.88
CA ASP A 17 -6.82 13.79 -7.49
C ASP A 17 -5.48 14.54 -7.67
N ILE A 18 -4.44 13.83 -8.11
CA ILE A 18 -3.10 14.40 -8.24
C ILE A 18 -2.80 14.94 -9.64
N ARG A 19 -3.62 14.60 -10.63
CA ARG A 19 -3.44 15.02 -12.00
C ARG A 19 -4.09 16.40 -12.25
N THR A 20 -3.41 17.24 -12.99
CA THR A 20 -4.01 18.46 -13.54
C THR A 20 -4.99 18.12 -14.68
N PRO A 21 -5.93 19.03 -15.04
CA PRO A 21 -6.81 18.81 -16.19
C PRO A 21 -6.05 18.47 -17.48
N LYS A 22 -4.93 19.12 -17.73
CA LYS A 22 -4.07 18.86 -18.89
C LYS A 22 -3.48 17.45 -18.87
N GLU A 23 -2.99 16.98 -17.71
CA GLU A 23 -2.45 15.62 -17.55
C GLU A 23 -3.53 14.55 -17.71
N ILE A 24 -4.79 14.86 -17.34
CA ILE A 24 -5.93 13.98 -17.59
C ILE A 24 -6.20 13.86 -19.10
N GLU A 25 -6.25 15.01 -19.82
CA GLU A 25 -6.42 15.05 -21.28
C GLU A 25 -5.30 14.33 -22.03
N GLU A 26 -4.07 14.42 -21.52
CA GLU A 26 -2.88 13.74 -22.06
C GLU A 26 -2.80 12.24 -21.66
N GLY A 27 -3.76 11.73 -20.87
CA GLY A 27 -3.81 10.33 -20.48
C GLY A 27 -2.74 9.91 -19.48
N HIS A 28 -2.28 10.83 -18.63
CA HIS A 28 -1.34 10.50 -17.56
C HIS A 28 -1.97 9.51 -16.56
N VAL A 29 -1.18 8.55 -16.11
CA VAL A 29 -1.62 7.42 -15.28
C VAL A 29 -1.31 7.66 -13.81
N VAL A 30 -2.25 7.27 -12.94
CA VAL A 30 -2.04 7.08 -11.50
C VAL A 30 -2.12 5.59 -11.18
N ARG A 31 -1.11 5.07 -10.49
CA ARG A 31 -1.07 3.69 -10.00
C ARG A 31 -1.18 3.69 -8.48
N LEU A 32 -2.22 3.06 -7.97
CA LEU A 32 -2.50 3.02 -6.53
C LEU A 32 -2.42 1.58 -6.01
N LEU A 33 -1.55 1.37 -5.04
CA LEU A 33 -1.42 0.15 -4.25
C LEU A 33 -2.24 0.32 -2.98
N ASP A 34 -3.37 -0.40 -2.87
CA ASP A 34 -4.37 -0.27 -1.81
C ASP A 34 -4.32 -1.43 -0.82
N PHE A 35 -3.71 -1.21 0.34
CA PHE A 35 -3.71 -2.18 1.43
C PHE A 35 -4.97 -2.13 2.30
N ASP A 36 -5.75 -1.04 2.21
CA ASP A 36 -6.99 -0.88 2.97
C ASP A 36 -8.21 -1.51 2.29
N ASP A 37 -8.07 -1.91 1.00
CA ASP A 37 -9.13 -2.52 0.18
C ASP A 37 -10.40 -1.65 0.10
N GLY A 38 -10.19 -0.33 0.01
CA GLY A 38 -11.29 0.64 0.00
C GLY A 38 -11.25 1.66 -1.13
N ALA A 39 -10.13 1.76 -1.83
CA ALA A 39 -9.94 2.76 -2.87
C ALA A 39 -10.71 2.46 -4.16
N GLU A 40 -11.00 1.19 -4.45
CA GLU A 40 -11.78 0.80 -5.64
C GLU A 40 -13.17 1.45 -5.65
N VAL A 41 -13.88 1.44 -4.54
CA VAL A 41 -15.20 2.08 -4.41
C VAL A 41 -15.08 3.59 -4.65
N THR A 42 -14.04 4.22 -4.10
CA THR A 42 -13.77 5.65 -4.29
C THR A 42 -13.48 5.96 -5.76
N TRP A 43 -12.66 5.14 -6.43
CA TRP A 43 -12.36 5.28 -7.87
C TRP A 43 -13.61 5.14 -8.73
N GLN A 44 -14.44 4.15 -8.47
CA GLN A 44 -15.70 3.94 -9.21
C GLN A 44 -16.69 5.09 -9.02
N THR A 45 -16.80 5.64 -7.80
CA THR A 45 -17.84 6.64 -7.48
C THR A 45 -17.42 8.08 -7.74
N CYS A 46 -16.14 8.40 -7.60
CA CYS A 46 -15.63 9.76 -7.71
C CYS A 46 -14.89 10.06 -9.02
N TRP A 47 -14.43 9.02 -9.74
CA TRP A 47 -13.70 9.15 -11.01
C TRP A 47 -14.30 8.34 -12.15
N ASP A 48 -15.58 7.92 -12.04
CA ASP A 48 -16.32 7.18 -13.08
C ASP A 48 -15.51 6.00 -13.67
N SER A 49 -14.69 5.34 -12.83
CA SER A 49 -13.78 4.28 -13.25
C SER A 49 -12.79 4.73 -14.34
N ASP A 50 -12.21 5.93 -14.19
CA ASP A 50 -11.21 6.46 -15.13
C ASP A 50 -10.17 5.39 -15.50
N PRO A 51 -10.01 5.02 -16.78
CA PRO A 51 -9.11 3.95 -17.21
C PRO A 51 -7.63 4.25 -16.98
N ASN A 52 -7.28 5.52 -16.69
CA ASN A 52 -5.93 5.94 -16.36
C ASN A 52 -5.64 5.95 -14.85
N ILE A 53 -6.56 5.45 -14.03
CA ILE A 53 -6.34 5.19 -12.61
C ILE A 53 -6.38 3.68 -12.38
N TYR A 54 -5.25 3.11 -11.97
CA TYR A 54 -5.12 1.67 -11.69
C TYR A 54 -5.08 1.45 -10.19
N VAL A 55 -6.17 0.90 -9.65
CA VAL A 55 -6.26 0.49 -8.24
C VAL A 55 -5.94 -0.99 -8.13
N TYR A 56 -5.00 -1.36 -7.28
CA TYR A 56 -4.62 -2.74 -7.03
C TYR A 56 -4.52 -3.05 -5.55
N CYS A 57 -5.33 -4.00 -5.09
CA CYS A 57 -5.26 -4.55 -3.73
C CYS A 57 -4.31 -5.77 -3.73
N PRO A 58 -3.17 -5.71 -3.01
CA PRO A 58 -2.20 -6.81 -2.97
C PRO A 58 -2.60 -7.93 -2.00
N ASN A 59 -3.62 -7.70 -1.16
CA ASN A 59 -4.00 -8.62 -0.10
C ASN A 59 -4.34 -10.00 -0.64
N HIS A 60 -3.70 -11.02 -0.11
CA HIS A 60 -3.93 -12.41 -0.49
C HIS A 60 -4.40 -13.24 0.70
N TYR A 61 -5.45 -14.02 0.49
CA TYR A 61 -6.02 -14.88 1.52
C TYR A 61 -5.91 -16.35 1.10
N ASN A 62 -5.57 -17.20 2.03
CA ASN A 62 -5.59 -18.64 1.87
C ASN A 62 -7.03 -19.14 1.76
N THR A 63 -7.21 -20.40 1.36
CA THR A 63 -8.54 -21.03 1.24
C THR A 63 -9.33 -21.10 2.56
N ASP A 64 -8.63 -21.03 3.69
CA ASP A 64 -9.23 -20.98 5.03
C ASP A 64 -9.59 -19.54 5.50
N GLY A 65 -9.49 -18.55 4.61
CA GLY A 65 -9.78 -17.14 4.90
C GLY A 65 -8.68 -16.42 5.66
N THR A 66 -7.52 -17.02 5.86
CA THR A 66 -6.42 -16.39 6.57
C THR A 66 -5.49 -15.67 5.62
N GLU A 67 -4.98 -14.51 6.04
CA GLU A 67 -4.05 -13.74 5.22
C GLU A 67 -2.74 -14.49 4.99
N ASN A 68 -2.29 -14.48 3.74
CA ASN A 68 -0.97 -14.96 3.33
C ASN A 68 -0.02 -13.78 3.19
N TYR A 69 0.61 -13.42 4.27
CA TYR A 69 1.48 -12.24 4.34
C TYR A 69 2.61 -12.26 3.30
N SER A 70 3.19 -13.43 3.03
CA SER A 70 4.28 -13.55 2.05
C SER A 70 3.80 -13.27 0.64
N LEU A 71 2.63 -13.78 0.23
CA LEU A 71 2.06 -13.49 -1.07
C LEU A 71 1.57 -12.05 -1.17
N THR A 72 0.96 -11.50 -0.12
CA THR A 72 0.59 -10.07 -0.05
C THR A 72 1.81 -9.19 -0.31
N MET A 73 2.95 -9.47 0.35
CA MET A 73 4.19 -8.72 0.13
C MET A 73 4.71 -8.88 -1.30
N GLN A 74 4.72 -10.10 -1.83
CA GLN A 74 5.18 -10.36 -3.19
C GLN A 74 4.32 -9.64 -4.23
N ASN A 75 3.00 -9.66 -4.07
CA ASN A 75 2.06 -8.95 -4.94
C ASN A 75 2.34 -7.43 -4.93
N ALA A 76 2.57 -6.86 -3.75
CA ALA A 76 2.90 -5.44 -3.62
C ALA A 76 4.20 -5.09 -4.35
N LEU A 77 5.27 -5.87 -4.17
CA LEU A 77 6.55 -5.66 -4.85
C LEU A 77 6.45 -5.86 -6.37
N ASN A 78 5.65 -6.83 -6.82
CA ASN A 78 5.41 -7.05 -8.25
C ASN A 78 4.72 -5.83 -8.88
N PHE A 79 3.73 -5.24 -8.20
CA PHE A 79 3.04 -4.04 -8.68
C PHE A 79 3.98 -2.83 -8.80
N VAL A 80 4.93 -2.67 -7.87
CA VAL A 80 6.00 -1.64 -7.99
C VAL A 80 6.87 -1.93 -9.22
N ARG A 81 7.29 -3.18 -9.42
CA ARG A 81 8.14 -3.58 -10.57
C ARG A 81 7.43 -3.33 -11.90
N GLU A 82 6.17 -3.73 -12.02
CA GLU A 82 5.35 -3.45 -13.20
C GLU A 82 5.27 -1.94 -13.47
N THR A 83 5.18 -1.13 -12.41
CA THR A 83 5.18 0.34 -12.56
C THR A 83 6.52 0.85 -13.08
N GLU A 84 7.63 0.31 -12.58
CA GLU A 84 8.97 0.64 -13.06
C GLU A 84 9.13 0.30 -14.55
N GLU A 85 8.65 -0.88 -14.97
CA GLU A 85 8.65 -1.31 -16.37
C GLU A 85 7.81 -0.39 -17.26
N MET A 86 6.63 0.04 -16.80
CA MET A 86 5.77 1.00 -17.52
C MET A 86 6.47 2.35 -17.72
N ILE A 87 7.15 2.85 -16.69
CA ILE A 87 7.92 4.11 -16.76
C ILE A 87 9.09 3.97 -17.75
N ALA A 88 9.80 2.84 -17.68
CA ALA A 88 10.95 2.57 -18.56
C ALA A 88 10.56 2.43 -20.04
N ASP A 89 9.39 1.88 -20.35
CA ASP A 89 8.89 1.74 -21.74
C ASP A 89 8.51 3.07 -22.39
N LYS A 90 8.34 4.14 -21.60
CA LYS A 90 8.03 5.52 -22.07
C LYS A 90 6.76 5.66 -22.93
N LYS A 91 5.95 4.60 -23.04
CA LYS A 91 4.65 4.65 -23.73
C LYS A 91 3.55 5.20 -22.84
N THR A 92 3.77 5.14 -21.54
CA THR A 92 2.80 5.54 -20.53
C THR A 92 3.42 6.55 -19.60
N ASN A 93 2.81 7.72 -19.50
CA ASN A 93 3.23 8.74 -18.56
C ASN A 93 2.64 8.45 -17.18
N VAL A 94 3.41 7.77 -16.32
CA VAL A 94 2.99 7.54 -14.93
C VAL A 94 3.20 8.84 -14.15
N ARG A 95 2.11 9.51 -13.79
CA ARG A 95 2.12 10.77 -13.03
C ARG A 95 2.44 10.54 -11.55
N ALA A 96 1.85 9.51 -10.98
CA ALA A 96 2.05 9.22 -9.56
C ALA A 96 1.93 7.73 -9.26
N PHE A 97 2.71 7.30 -8.26
CA PHE A 97 2.57 6.04 -7.56
C PHE A 97 2.08 6.31 -6.14
N VAL A 98 0.94 5.74 -5.78
CA VAL A 98 0.28 5.94 -4.50
C VAL A 98 0.33 4.65 -3.70
N ILE A 99 0.69 4.71 -2.41
CA ILE A 99 0.52 3.61 -1.47
C ILE A 99 -0.51 4.06 -0.43
N ASP A 100 -1.68 3.44 -0.44
CA ASP A 100 -2.73 3.65 0.58
C ASP A 100 -2.71 2.52 1.60
N GLY A 101 -2.73 2.88 2.88
CA GLY A 101 -2.64 1.94 3.99
C GLY A 101 -1.19 1.58 4.39
N MET A 102 -0.29 2.55 4.49
CA MET A 102 1.09 2.33 4.97
C MET A 102 1.15 1.68 6.37
N ASP A 103 0.17 1.95 7.21
CA ASP A 103 0.01 1.29 8.50
C ASP A 103 -0.38 -0.19 8.36
N LYS A 104 -1.19 -0.54 7.35
CA LYS A 104 -1.53 -1.93 7.01
C LYS A 104 -0.33 -2.69 6.45
N TRP A 105 0.45 -2.04 5.59
CA TRP A 105 1.72 -2.62 5.16
C TRP A 105 2.63 -2.95 6.34
N ASN A 106 2.78 -2.02 7.28
CA ASN A 106 3.55 -2.25 8.51
C ASN A 106 3.01 -3.42 9.34
N ASP A 107 1.70 -3.56 9.45
CA ASP A 107 1.06 -4.67 10.16
C ASP A 107 1.27 -6.00 9.41
N CYS A 108 1.18 -6.03 8.07
CA CYS A 108 1.44 -7.21 7.23
C CYS A 108 2.87 -7.74 7.45
N VAL A 109 3.88 -6.87 7.35
CA VAL A 109 5.29 -7.24 7.55
C VAL A 109 5.53 -7.74 8.99
N THR A 110 4.92 -7.10 9.97
CA THR A 110 5.02 -7.51 11.38
C THR A 110 4.37 -8.87 11.63
N ASN A 111 3.22 -9.11 11.02
CA ASN A 111 2.51 -10.39 11.14
C ASN A 111 3.21 -11.52 10.38
N LYS A 112 3.84 -11.24 9.23
CA LYS A 112 4.72 -12.20 8.55
C LYS A 112 5.83 -12.67 9.50
N LEU A 113 6.55 -11.73 10.11
CA LEU A 113 7.62 -12.07 11.06
C LEU A 113 7.09 -12.92 12.23
N ARG A 114 5.93 -12.57 12.79
CA ARG A 114 5.29 -13.36 13.86
C ARG A 114 4.99 -14.78 13.39
N TYR A 115 4.33 -14.91 12.25
CA TYR A 115 3.94 -16.19 11.67
C TYR A 115 5.14 -17.12 11.44
N GLU A 116 6.21 -16.60 10.86
CA GLU A 116 7.45 -17.34 10.62
C GLU A 116 8.11 -17.79 11.93
N ARG A 117 8.17 -16.92 12.93
CA ARG A 117 8.77 -17.22 14.24
C ARG A 117 8.04 -18.33 15.00
N VAL A 118 6.72 -18.33 14.93
CA VAL A 118 5.90 -19.36 15.59
C VAL A 118 5.66 -20.58 14.70
N LYS A 119 6.34 -20.67 13.54
CA LYS A 119 6.22 -21.75 12.56
C LYS A 119 4.74 -22.05 12.20
N GLY A 120 3.97 -20.98 12.03
CA GLY A 120 2.55 -21.07 11.69
C GLY A 120 1.60 -21.38 12.84
N ASP A 121 2.08 -21.55 14.07
CA ASP A 121 1.21 -21.74 15.25
C ASP A 121 0.49 -20.43 15.60
N ARG A 122 -0.74 -20.29 15.12
CA ARG A 122 -1.54 -19.07 15.27
C ARG A 122 -1.85 -18.70 16.72
N LYS A 123 -1.91 -19.68 17.63
CA LYS A 123 -2.15 -19.41 19.05
C LYS A 123 -1.02 -18.61 19.69
N LYS A 124 0.18 -18.69 19.11
CA LYS A 124 1.37 -17.98 19.55
C LYS A 124 1.63 -16.66 18.80
N MET A 125 0.76 -16.29 17.86
CA MET A 125 0.89 -15.02 17.10
C MET A 125 0.81 -13.76 17.99
N GLN A 126 0.24 -13.89 19.19
CA GLN A 126 0.16 -12.79 20.16
C GLN A 126 1.43 -12.65 21.03
N ASP A 127 2.35 -13.63 20.95
CA ASP A 127 3.59 -13.57 21.73
C ASP A 127 4.41 -12.34 21.35
N PRO A 128 5.04 -11.67 22.31
CA PRO A 128 5.87 -10.50 22.05
C PRO A 128 7.02 -10.80 21.09
N ILE A 129 7.26 -9.92 20.15
CA ILE A 129 8.43 -9.98 19.26
C ILE A 129 9.65 -9.46 20.05
N PRO A 130 10.70 -10.24 20.22
CA PRO A 130 11.90 -9.74 20.88
C PRO A 130 12.57 -8.65 20.05
N PRO A 131 13.18 -7.65 20.68
CA PRO A 131 13.82 -6.52 19.99
C PRO A 131 14.80 -6.94 18.89
N THR A 132 15.54 -8.02 19.09
CA THR A 132 16.53 -8.55 18.14
C THR A 132 15.94 -9.06 16.83
N ALA A 133 14.64 -9.36 16.79
CA ALA A 133 13.97 -9.85 15.59
C ALA A 133 13.48 -8.72 14.67
N TYR A 134 13.40 -7.48 15.15
CA TYR A 134 12.92 -6.36 14.33
C TYR A 134 13.85 -6.00 13.16
N GLY A 135 15.10 -6.44 13.17
CA GLY A 135 16.02 -6.23 12.04
C GLY A 135 15.48 -6.81 10.73
N ALA A 136 15.07 -8.08 10.74
CA ALA A 136 14.47 -8.72 9.56
C ALA A 136 13.17 -8.02 9.11
N ARG A 137 12.30 -7.69 10.06
CA ARG A 137 11.07 -6.94 9.79
C ARG A 137 11.35 -5.58 9.13
N ASN A 138 12.37 -4.87 9.58
CA ASN A 138 12.73 -3.57 9.02
C ASN A 138 13.29 -3.69 7.59
N ILE A 139 14.00 -4.77 7.27
CA ILE A 139 14.44 -5.06 5.91
C ILE A 139 13.23 -5.22 5.00
N ASP A 140 12.30 -6.10 5.35
CA ASP A 140 11.07 -6.35 4.58
C ASP A 140 10.22 -5.07 4.44
N HIS A 141 10.08 -4.30 5.53
CA HIS A 141 9.35 -3.03 5.50
C HIS A 141 9.97 -2.02 4.52
N ASN A 142 11.30 -1.89 4.57
CA ASN A 142 12.02 -0.91 3.77
C ASN A 142 12.10 -1.33 2.29
N GLU A 143 12.00 -2.62 1.97
CA GLU A 143 12.08 -3.10 0.58
C GLU A 143 11.03 -2.45 -0.31
N LEU A 144 9.75 -2.49 0.08
CA LEU A 144 8.67 -1.84 -0.66
C LEU A 144 8.87 -0.32 -0.74
N PHE A 145 9.17 0.30 0.41
CA PHE A 145 9.31 1.75 0.50
C PHE A 145 10.44 2.26 -0.39
N ILE A 146 11.63 1.64 -0.32
CA ILE A 146 12.79 2.02 -1.13
C ILE A 146 12.52 1.75 -2.62
N SER A 147 11.86 0.63 -2.97
CA SER A 147 11.52 0.33 -4.35
C SER A 147 10.54 1.37 -4.91
N ALA A 148 9.51 1.74 -4.17
CA ALA A 148 8.61 2.81 -4.58
C ALA A 148 9.31 4.17 -4.72
N LEU A 149 10.24 4.51 -3.82
CA LEU A 149 10.99 5.78 -3.88
C LEU A 149 11.88 5.90 -5.14
N LYS A 150 12.32 4.78 -5.72
CA LYS A 150 13.16 4.76 -6.92
C LYS A 150 12.39 5.01 -8.22
N LEU A 151 11.08 4.87 -8.24
CA LEU A 151 10.28 5.12 -9.42
C LEU A 151 10.47 6.57 -9.88
N ASP A 152 10.53 6.81 -11.19
CA ASP A 152 10.65 8.15 -11.76
C ASP A 152 9.26 8.78 -12.01
N CYS A 153 8.53 9.02 -10.92
CA CYS A 153 7.22 9.68 -10.90
C CYS A 153 6.98 10.28 -9.51
N ASP A 154 5.89 11.00 -9.30
CA ASP A 154 5.51 11.45 -7.96
C ASP A 154 5.09 10.27 -7.05
N LYS A 155 5.39 10.38 -5.77
CA LYS A 155 5.02 9.38 -4.75
C LYS A 155 4.10 9.98 -3.72
N VAL A 156 3.02 9.26 -3.43
CA VAL A 156 2.06 9.62 -2.38
C VAL A 156 1.92 8.46 -1.40
N PHE A 157 2.15 8.73 -0.13
CA PHE A 157 1.98 7.75 0.94
C PHE A 157 0.81 8.17 1.82
N VAL A 158 -0.15 7.28 1.96
CA VAL A 158 -1.36 7.50 2.77
C VAL A 158 -1.31 6.58 3.98
N THR A 159 -1.56 7.13 5.16
CA THR A 159 -1.59 6.37 6.41
C THR A 159 -2.70 6.85 7.33
N HIS A 160 -3.17 5.96 8.20
CA HIS A 160 -4.15 6.29 9.21
C HIS A 160 -3.47 6.74 10.50
N LEU A 161 -4.04 7.77 11.14
CA LEU A 161 -3.70 8.08 12.52
C LEU A 161 -4.28 6.98 13.41
N LYS A 162 -3.40 6.24 14.09
CA LYS A 162 -3.84 5.33 15.16
C LYS A 162 -4.21 6.18 16.39
N PRO A 163 -5.34 5.89 17.08
CA PRO A 163 -5.65 6.53 18.34
C PRO A 163 -4.50 6.31 19.32
N THR A 164 -4.00 7.36 19.93
CA THR A 164 -3.07 7.24 21.05
C THR A 164 -3.83 6.77 22.29
N PHE A 165 -3.21 5.91 23.10
CA PHE A 165 -3.73 5.55 24.41
C PHE A 165 -3.88 6.83 25.23
N GLY A 166 -5.10 7.36 25.35
CA GLY A 166 -5.38 8.62 26.04
C GLY A 166 -6.60 9.38 25.51
N ASP A 167 -7.08 9.07 24.31
CA ASP A 167 -8.24 9.76 23.71
C ASP A 167 -9.60 9.27 24.23
N HIS A 168 -9.61 8.53 25.35
CA HIS A 168 -10.82 8.03 26.03
C HIS A 168 -10.93 8.57 27.45
N MET A 169 -10.74 9.89 27.63
CA MET A 169 -11.21 10.56 28.84
C MET A 169 -12.23 11.65 28.49
#